data_bf356782636221d7bf9c5974c303da5a
#
_entry.id   bf356782636221d7bf9c5974c303da5a
#
_cell.length_a   1.000
_cell.length_b   1.000
_cell.length_c   1.000
_cell.angle_alpha   90.00
_cell.angle_beta   90.00
_cell.angle_gamma   90.00
#
_symmetry.space_group_name_H-M   'P 1'
#
loop_
_entity.id
_entity.type
_entity.pdbx_description
1 polymer ?
#
loop_
_entity_poly.entity_id
_entity_poly.type
_entity_poly.pdbx_seq_one_letter_code
_entity_poly.pdbx_strand_id
1 'polypeptide(L)'
;MKTILGISAFYHDSAASILVDGKIIAAAQEERFTRKKHDSNYPFYAIEFVLKFAKIRLRDVDQIIFFEKPFLKFDRLLETYVAFAPKGFKSFAKAMPIWLKEKLFQKNLLFNELKKHDENFIDIKKIYFSEHHLSHAASAFFPSPFE
;
A
#
# COMPACT_ATOMS: atom_id res chain seq x y z
N MET A 1 -7.69 7.46 21.04
CA MET A 1 -7.88 7.80 19.61
C MET A 1 -6.96 6.89 18.81
N LYS A 2 -7.53 6.02 17.99
CA LYS A 2 -6.77 5.10 17.14
C LYS A 2 -6.78 5.62 15.71
N THR A 3 -5.59 5.84 15.14
CA THR A 3 -5.40 6.43 13.82
C THR A 3 -4.75 5.44 12.86
N ILE A 4 -5.36 5.24 11.69
CA ILE A 4 -4.87 4.32 10.67
C ILE A 4 -4.72 5.07 9.35
N LEU A 5 -3.55 5.00 8.74
CA LEU A 5 -3.26 5.49 7.39
C LEU A 5 -3.28 4.30 6.42
N GLY A 6 -4.20 4.29 5.48
CA GLY A 6 -4.26 3.31 4.39
C GLY A 6 -3.53 3.84 3.15
N ILE A 7 -2.72 3.00 2.50
CA ILE A 7 -1.94 3.35 1.31
C ILE A 7 -2.14 2.29 0.22
N SER A 8 -2.49 2.73 -0.99
CA SER A 8 -2.45 1.97 -2.23
C SER A 8 -1.43 2.59 -3.16
N ALA A 9 -0.46 1.82 -3.67
CA ALA A 9 0.60 2.32 -4.54
C ALA A 9 1.30 1.21 -5.35
N PHE A 10 2.08 1.62 -6.35
CA PHE A 10 2.98 0.77 -7.15
C PHE A 10 2.30 -0.24 -8.08
N TYR A 11 1.02 -0.04 -8.39
CA TYR A 11 0.30 -0.84 -9.37
C TYR A 11 -0.52 0.04 -10.33
N HIS A 12 -1.63 0.60 -9.88
CA HIS A 12 -2.43 1.63 -10.57
C HIS A 12 -3.21 2.43 -9.53
N ASP A 13 -3.67 3.62 -9.91
CA ASP A 13 -4.58 4.45 -9.12
C ASP A 13 -4.14 4.62 -7.66
N SER A 14 -2.91 5.08 -7.47
CA SER A 14 -2.36 5.28 -6.13
C SER A 14 -3.23 6.23 -5.32
N ALA A 15 -3.41 5.89 -4.04
CA ALA A 15 -4.33 6.61 -3.16
C ALA A 15 -3.89 6.51 -1.69
N ALA A 16 -4.40 7.43 -0.89
CA ALA A 16 -4.27 7.38 0.56
C ALA A 16 -5.60 7.68 1.24
N SER A 17 -5.80 7.09 2.42
CA SER A 17 -6.95 7.35 3.27
C SER A 17 -6.53 7.38 4.74
N ILE A 18 -7.22 8.18 5.56
CA ILE A 18 -6.99 8.24 7.00
C ILE A 18 -8.27 7.97 7.76
N LEU A 19 -8.17 7.05 8.73
CA LEU A 19 -9.25 6.69 9.63
C LEU A 19 -8.89 7.10 11.06
N VAL A 20 -9.88 7.59 11.78
CA VAL A 20 -9.77 7.92 13.21
C VAL A 20 -10.94 7.26 13.94
N ASP A 21 -10.62 6.39 14.90
CA ASP A 21 -11.61 5.64 15.69
C ASP A 21 -12.68 4.95 14.81
N GLY A 22 -12.21 4.32 13.70
CA GLY A 22 -13.04 3.58 12.76
C GLY A 22 -13.82 4.43 11.75
N LYS A 23 -13.72 5.76 11.79
CA LYS A 23 -14.37 6.66 10.83
C LYS A 23 -13.37 7.12 9.77
N ILE A 24 -13.76 7.06 8.51
CA ILE A 24 -12.98 7.62 7.39
C ILE A 24 -13.08 9.15 7.49
N ILE A 25 -11.95 9.81 7.74
CA ILE A 25 -11.85 11.26 7.86
C ILE A 25 -11.56 11.91 6.52
N ALA A 26 -10.64 11.33 5.74
CA ALA A 26 -10.31 11.77 4.40
C ALA A 26 -9.78 10.63 3.55
N ALA A 27 -9.99 10.72 2.23
CA ALA A 27 -9.39 9.85 1.25
C ALA A 27 -9.15 10.62 -0.06
N ALA A 28 -8.05 10.32 -0.76
CA ALA A 28 -7.73 10.96 -2.02
C ALA A 28 -6.89 10.05 -2.92
N GLN A 29 -7.08 10.18 -4.23
CA GLN A 29 -6.20 9.58 -5.24
C GLN A 29 -5.09 10.55 -5.62
N GLU A 30 -3.90 10.04 -5.88
CA GLU A 30 -2.73 10.82 -6.26
C GLU A 30 -2.93 11.59 -7.57
N GLU A 31 -3.65 10.99 -8.51
CA GLU A 31 -3.96 11.63 -9.81
C GLU A 31 -4.71 12.97 -9.69
N ARG A 32 -5.41 13.22 -8.56
CA ARG A 32 -6.09 14.50 -8.31
C ARG A 32 -5.10 15.65 -8.17
N PHE A 33 -3.91 15.35 -7.71
CA PHE A 33 -2.82 16.30 -7.48
C PHE A 33 -1.85 16.34 -8.64
N THR A 34 -1.39 15.16 -9.10
CA THR A 34 -0.38 15.04 -10.18
C THR A 34 -0.95 15.28 -11.57
N ARG A 35 -2.30 15.20 -11.72
CA ARG A 35 -2.99 15.27 -13.02
C ARG A 35 -2.58 14.18 -14.01
N LYS A 36 -1.94 13.14 -13.53
CA LYS A 36 -1.54 11.97 -14.31
C LYS A 36 -2.55 10.85 -14.09
N LYS A 37 -3.30 10.50 -15.14
CA LYS A 37 -4.30 9.42 -15.09
C LYS A 37 -3.65 8.09 -14.75
N HIS A 38 -4.28 7.32 -13.86
CA HIS A 38 -3.79 6.02 -13.37
C HIS A 38 -2.37 6.10 -12.78
N ASP A 39 -2.05 7.18 -12.07
CA ASP A 39 -0.74 7.34 -11.43
C ASP A 39 -0.48 6.17 -10.48
N SER A 40 0.59 5.42 -10.74
CA SER A 40 1.01 4.25 -9.97
C SER A 40 2.13 4.53 -8.98
N ASN A 41 2.65 5.75 -8.95
CA ASN A 41 3.74 6.12 -8.07
C ASN A 41 3.31 6.10 -6.58
N TYR A 42 4.27 6.31 -5.69
CA TYR A 42 3.98 6.53 -4.28
C TYR A 42 3.06 7.77 -4.12
N PRO A 43 1.94 7.68 -3.37
CA PRO A 43 0.93 8.74 -3.31
C PRO A 43 1.32 9.87 -2.34
N PHE A 44 2.37 10.59 -2.70
CA PHE A 44 2.96 11.61 -1.84
C PHE A 44 1.94 12.72 -1.48
N TYR A 45 1.33 13.31 -2.49
CA TYR A 45 0.40 14.43 -2.28
C TYR A 45 -0.93 13.98 -1.64
N ALA A 46 -1.38 12.76 -1.95
CA ALA A 46 -2.58 12.22 -1.32
C ALA A 46 -2.35 11.99 0.19
N ILE A 47 -1.16 11.49 0.59
CA ILE A 47 -0.79 11.33 2.00
C ILE A 47 -0.72 12.69 2.69
N GLU A 48 -0.03 13.67 2.10
CA GLU A 48 0.02 15.04 2.64
C GLU A 48 -1.38 15.62 2.85
N PHE A 49 -2.26 15.45 1.86
CA PHE A 49 -3.63 15.93 1.92
C PHE A 49 -4.40 15.31 3.09
N VAL A 50 -4.41 13.97 3.21
CA VAL A 50 -5.22 13.30 4.25
C VAL A 50 -4.68 13.57 5.66
N LEU A 51 -3.36 13.66 5.85
CA LEU A 51 -2.74 14.02 7.12
C LEU A 51 -3.08 15.47 7.53
N LYS A 52 -2.95 16.40 6.57
CA LYS A 52 -3.28 17.82 6.78
C LYS A 52 -4.77 17.99 7.10
N PHE A 53 -5.65 17.32 6.36
CA PHE A 53 -7.10 17.39 6.57
C PHE A 53 -7.48 16.87 7.97
N ALA A 54 -6.90 15.76 8.39
CA ALA A 54 -7.12 15.18 9.72
C ALA A 54 -6.41 15.97 10.85
N LYS A 55 -5.50 16.89 10.51
CA LYS A 55 -4.63 17.62 11.46
C LYS A 55 -3.76 16.69 12.31
N ILE A 56 -3.27 15.62 11.72
CA ILE A 56 -2.44 14.58 12.37
C ILE A 56 -1.08 14.54 11.69
N ARG A 57 0.00 14.47 12.49
CA ARG A 57 1.35 14.27 11.96
C ARG A 57 1.59 12.79 11.69
N LEU A 58 2.40 12.46 10.71
CA LEU A 58 2.68 11.05 10.35
C LEU A 58 3.22 10.24 11.54
N ARG A 59 4.07 10.83 12.37
CA ARG A 59 4.62 10.18 13.58
C ARG A 59 3.57 9.78 14.61
N ASP A 60 2.43 10.49 14.63
CA ASP A 60 1.33 10.28 15.56
C ASP A 60 0.31 9.24 15.05
N VAL A 61 0.47 8.75 13.82
CA VAL A 61 -0.33 7.65 13.26
C VAL A 61 0.05 6.34 13.96
N ASP A 62 -0.96 5.58 14.41
CA ASP A 62 -0.74 4.33 15.13
C ASP A 62 -0.38 3.16 14.20
N GLN A 63 -1.04 3.07 13.04
CA GLN A 63 -0.84 2.01 12.07
C GLN A 63 -0.88 2.55 10.64
N ILE A 64 0.02 2.04 9.80
CA ILE A 64 0.06 2.32 8.37
C ILE A 64 -0.18 0.99 7.66
N ILE A 65 -1.24 0.93 6.86
CA ILE A 65 -1.67 -0.30 6.19
C ILE A 65 -1.47 -0.17 4.68
N PHE A 66 -0.64 -1.02 4.13
CA PHE A 66 -0.49 -1.16 2.69
C PHE A 66 -1.42 -2.25 2.16
N PHE A 67 -2.07 -2.01 1.02
CA PHE A 67 -3.19 -2.80 0.50
C PHE A 67 -2.83 -4.20 -0.01
N GLU A 68 -1.56 -4.56 -0.15
CA GLU A 68 -1.11 -5.83 -0.72
C GLU A 68 0.01 -6.47 0.12
N LYS A 69 -0.09 -7.80 0.37
CA LYS A 69 0.98 -8.61 0.96
C LYS A 69 1.94 -9.09 -0.13
N PRO A 70 3.19 -8.60 -0.18
CA PRO A 70 4.15 -9.00 -1.22
C PRO A 70 4.41 -10.50 -1.27
N PHE A 71 4.55 -11.13 -0.10
CA PHE A 71 4.91 -12.55 0.02
C PHE A 71 3.83 -13.50 -0.52
N LEU A 72 2.54 -13.23 -0.33
CA LEU A 72 1.47 -14.09 -0.83
C LEU A 72 1.45 -14.17 -2.37
N LYS A 73 1.79 -13.08 -3.02
CA LYS A 73 1.88 -13.05 -4.48
C LYS A 73 3.12 -13.80 -4.98
N PHE A 74 4.21 -13.75 -4.22
CA PHE A 74 5.41 -14.53 -4.49
C PHE A 74 5.14 -16.03 -4.38
N ASP A 75 4.50 -16.49 -3.30
CA ASP A 75 4.16 -17.91 -3.09
C ASP A 75 3.31 -18.45 -4.25
N ARG A 76 2.26 -17.72 -4.66
CA ARG A 76 1.42 -18.11 -5.81
C ARG A 76 2.21 -18.20 -7.13
N LEU A 77 3.14 -17.27 -7.36
CA LEU A 77 3.99 -17.29 -8.55
C LEU A 77 4.94 -18.51 -8.54
N LEU A 78 5.50 -18.83 -7.39
CA LEU A 78 6.35 -19.99 -7.20
C LEU A 78 5.56 -21.29 -7.35
N GLU A 79 4.41 -21.43 -6.70
CA GLU A 79 3.51 -22.58 -6.82
C GLU A 79 3.09 -22.80 -8.27
N THR A 80 2.69 -21.74 -8.98
CA THR A 80 2.32 -21.83 -10.39
C THR A 80 3.49 -22.31 -11.24
N TYR A 81 4.69 -21.80 -11.00
CA TYR A 81 5.86 -22.26 -11.73
C TYR A 81 6.16 -23.73 -11.45
N VAL A 82 6.17 -24.16 -10.20
CA VAL A 82 6.43 -25.56 -9.81
C VAL A 82 5.40 -26.50 -10.44
N ALA A 83 4.13 -26.10 -10.47
CA ALA A 83 3.05 -26.90 -11.06
C ALA A 83 3.21 -27.13 -12.58
N PHE A 84 3.83 -26.19 -13.29
CA PHE A 84 4.00 -26.26 -14.76
C PHE A 84 5.45 -26.45 -15.22
N ALA A 85 6.38 -26.62 -14.31
CA ALA A 85 7.80 -26.84 -14.65
C ALA A 85 7.98 -28.04 -15.59
N PRO A 86 8.91 -27.97 -16.57
CA PRO A 86 9.85 -26.89 -16.85
C PRO A 86 9.31 -25.79 -17.78
N LYS A 87 8.00 -25.83 -18.14
CA LYS A 87 7.39 -24.81 -19.00
C LYS A 87 7.44 -23.45 -18.32
N GLY A 88 7.82 -22.41 -19.09
CA GLY A 88 7.88 -21.04 -18.56
C GLY A 88 9.17 -20.69 -17.80
N PHE A 89 10.18 -21.58 -17.73
CA PHE A 89 11.43 -21.32 -16.99
C PHE A 89 12.10 -20.01 -17.37
N LYS A 90 12.20 -19.68 -18.66
CA LYS A 90 12.85 -18.46 -19.12
C LYS A 90 12.12 -17.20 -18.59
N SER A 91 10.79 -17.21 -18.61
CA SER A 91 9.97 -16.10 -18.09
C SER A 91 10.09 -16.00 -16.56
N PHE A 92 10.05 -17.12 -15.86
CA PHE A 92 10.24 -17.19 -14.42
C PHE A 92 11.62 -16.70 -13.99
N ALA A 93 12.69 -17.20 -14.61
CA ALA A 93 14.06 -16.78 -14.30
C ALA A 93 14.33 -15.30 -14.56
N LYS A 94 13.65 -14.71 -15.56
CA LYS A 94 13.73 -13.26 -15.85
C LYS A 94 12.92 -12.43 -14.86
N ALA A 95 11.74 -12.88 -14.47
CA ALA A 95 10.84 -12.15 -13.58
C ALA A 95 11.29 -12.23 -12.11
N MET A 96 11.85 -13.34 -11.67
CA MET A 96 12.17 -13.63 -10.28
C MET A 96 13.13 -12.63 -9.63
N PRO A 97 14.29 -12.25 -10.24
CA PRO A 97 15.19 -11.28 -9.62
C PRO A 97 14.57 -9.89 -9.44
N ILE A 98 13.76 -9.45 -10.42
CA ILE A 98 13.04 -8.18 -10.37
C ILE A 98 12.03 -8.22 -9.22
N TRP A 99 11.28 -9.30 -9.13
CA TRP A 99 10.27 -9.51 -8.10
C TRP A 99 10.85 -9.53 -6.68
N LEU A 100 11.94 -10.29 -6.50
CA LEU A 100 12.64 -10.35 -5.22
C LEU A 100 13.14 -8.97 -4.79
N LYS A 101 13.75 -8.22 -5.72
CA LYS A 101 14.28 -6.90 -5.43
C LYS A 101 13.19 -5.88 -5.07
N GLU A 102 12.08 -5.87 -5.80
CA GLU A 102 11.02 -4.87 -5.60
C GLU A 102 10.11 -5.21 -4.41
N LYS A 103 9.79 -6.49 -4.21
CA LYS A 103 8.76 -6.90 -3.25
C LYS A 103 9.30 -7.28 -1.87
N LEU A 104 10.48 -7.91 -1.77
CA LEU A 104 11.10 -8.18 -0.47
C LEU A 104 11.47 -6.92 0.29
N PHE A 105 11.85 -5.86 -0.43
CA PHE A 105 12.23 -4.59 0.17
C PHE A 105 11.10 -3.56 0.23
N GLN A 106 9.87 -3.93 -0.12
CA GLN A 106 8.73 -3.01 -0.18
C GLN A 106 8.47 -2.31 1.16
N LYS A 107 8.66 -2.99 2.29
CA LYS A 107 8.52 -2.37 3.62
C LYS A 107 9.54 -1.25 3.83
N ASN A 108 10.79 -1.49 3.45
CA ASN A 108 11.85 -0.49 3.54
C ASN A 108 11.64 0.66 2.54
N LEU A 109 11.15 0.35 1.35
CA LEU A 109 10.78 1.36 0.36
C LEU A 109 9.70 2.29 0.91
N LEU A 110 8.61 1.73 1.43
CA LEU A 110 7.53 2.50 2.06
C LEU A 110 8.05 3.33 3.24
N PHE A 111 8.90 2.75 4.08
CA PHE A 111 9.47 3.45 5.21
C PHE A 111 10.31 4.67 4.77
N ASN A 112 11.15 4.51 3.74
CA ASN A 112 11.96 5.60 3.22
C ASN A 112 11.10 6.70 2.57
N GLU A 113 10.04 6.33 1.85
CA GLU A 113 9.08 7.30 1.29
C GLU A 113 8.32 8.05 2.39
N LEU A 114 7.87 7.34 3.44
CA LEU A 114 7.19 7.94 4.59
C LEU A 114 8.07 8.93 5.35
N LYS A 115 9.36 8.65 5.48
CA LYS A 115 10.32 9.58 6.11
C LYS A 115 10.45 10.92 5.38
N LYS A 116 10.11 10.99 4.10
CA LYS A 116 10.09 12.27 3.37
C LYS A 116 8.98 13.21 3.86
N HIS A 117 7.90 12.68 4.44
CA HIS A 117 6.81 13.47 5.04
C HIS A 117 7.15 13.92 6.47
N ASP A 118 7.84 13.08 7.24
CA ASP A 118 8.21 13.37 8.62
C ASP A 118 9.50 12.64 8.97
N GLU A 119 10.61 13.37 9.04
CA GLU A 119 11.94 12.83 9.38
C GLU A 119 11.96 12.14 10.75
N ASN A 120 11.05 12.54 11.66
CA ASN A 120 10.91 11.91 12.97
C ASN A 120 10.01 10.65 12.96
N PHE A 121 9.53 10.21 11.80
CA PHE A 121 8.91 8.89 11.65
C PHE A 121 10.00 7.82 11.65
N ILE A 122 10.20 7.15 12.78
CA ILE A 122 11.30 6.19 13.00
C ILE A 122 10.82 4.75 13.19
N ASP A 123 9.53 4.51 13.41
CA ASP A 123 9.02 3.18 13.75
C ASP A 123 8.47 2.43 12.54
N ILE A 124 9.34 1.65 11.89
CA ILE A 124 8.99 0.76 10.78
C ILE A 124 7.97 -0.33 11.18
N LYS A 125 7.83 -0.64 12.49
CA LYS A 125 6.88 -1.66 12.97
C LYS A 125 5.44 -1.22 12.80
N LYS A 126 5.17 0.07 12.67
CA LYS A 126 3.83 0.62 12.38
C LYS A 126 3.33 0.28 10.96
N ILE A 127 4.19 -0.21 10.06
CA ILE A 127 3.83 -0.57 8.68
C ILE A 127 3.39 -2.02 8.62
N TYR A 128 2.14 -2.23 8.22
CA TYR A 128 1.46 -3.51 8.04
C TYR A 128 1.02 -3.70 6.60
N PHE A 129 0.73 -4.95 6.24
CA PHE A 129 0.26 -5.34 4.91
C PHE A 129 -1.07 -6.07 5.02
N SER A 130 -2.05 -5.66 4.24
CA SER A 130 -3.34 -6.34 4.11
C SER A 130 -3.32 -7.34 2.93
N GLU A 131 -4.27 -8.26 2.91
CA GLU A 131 -4.45 -9.12 1.74
C GLU A 131 -5.17 -8.35 0.63
N HIS A 132 -4.70 -8.50 -0.61
CA HIS A 132 -5.20 -7.76 -1.76
C HIS A 132 -6.72 -7.92 -1.96
N HIS A 133 -7.22 -9.16 -2.02
CA HIS A 133 -8.66 -9.41 -2.20
C HIS A 133 -9.49 -8.97 -0.98
N LEU A 134 -8.94 -9.12 0.22
CA LEU A 134 -9.59 -8.61 1.43
C LEU A 134 -9.69 -7.08 1.40
N SER A 135 -8.66 -6.39 0.91
CA SER A 135 -8.68 -4.93 0.76
C SER A 135 -9.76 -4.47 -0.21
N HIS A 136 -9.94 -5.19 -1.34
CA HIS A 136 -11.04 -4.91 -2.28
C HIS A 136 -12.41 -5.14 -1.66
N ALA A 137 -12.63 -6.30 -1.02
CA ALA A 137 -13.89 -6.60 -0.35
C ALA A 137 -14.22 -5.56 0.74
N ALA A 138 -13.24 -5.23 1.57
CA ALA A 138 -13.38 -4.24 2.65
C ALA A 138 -13.70 -2.84 2.10
N SER A 139 -13.09 -2.43 0.99
CA SER A 139 -13.30 -1.11 0.38
C SER A 139 -14.72 -0.94 -0.19
N ALA A 140 -15.37 -2.03 -0.58
CA ALA A 140 -16.76 -2.02 -1.02
C ALA A 140 -17.74 -2.17 0.14
N PHE A 141 -17.46 -3.04 1.12
CA PHE A 141 -18.36 -3.39 2.21
C PHE A 141 -18.47 -2.28 3.27
N PHE A 142 -17.35 -1.87 3.88
CA PHE A 142 -17.38 -0.96 5.02
C PHE A 142 -17.90 0.46 4.73
N PRO A 143 -17.70 1.08 3.55
CA PRO A 143 -18.33 2.35 3.21
C PRO A 143 -19.79 2.21 2.74
N SER A 144 -20.29 0.98 2.53
CA SER A 144 -21.64 0.71 2.04
C SER A 144 -22.66 0.74 3.19
N PRO A 145 -23.96 0.85 2.86
CA PRO A 145 -25.04 0.75 3.84
C PRO A 145 -25.39 -0.72 4.22
N PHE A 146 -24.64 -1.71 3.76
CA PHE A 146 -24.87 -3.12 4.08
C PHE A 146 -24.46 -3.41 5.53
N GLU A 147 -25.29 -4.20 6.23
CA GLU A 147 -25.06 -4.72 7.58
C GLU A 147 -24.57 -6.18 7.55
#